data_daf843ffa4c0c0eb5b0782c303a40542
#
_entry.id   daf843ffa4c0c0eb5b0782c303a40542
#
_cell.length_a   1.000
_cell.length_b   1.000
_cell.length_c   1.000
_cell.angle_alpha   90.00
_cell.angle_beta   90.00
_cell.angle_gamma   90.00
#
_symmetry.space_group_name_H-M   'P 1'
#
loop_
_entity.id
_entity.type
_entity.pdbx_description
1 polymer ?
#
loop_
_entity_poly.entity_id
_entity_poly.type
_entity_poly.pdbx_seq_one_letter_code
_entity_poly.pdbx_strand_id
1 'polypeptide(L)'
;NFAKRIEESLPIDLKRYQPRKRYSEDELPSESGEAFQNFVNDVKLEPFKRALIEHNPDVWFTNIRRGQTAYRDTLDILSLTSDGILKVSPFYYWTDTELRGYLSQFNLPNEFIYFDPTKPKSNLECGIQFK
;
A
#
# COMPACT_ATOMS: atom_id res chain seq x y z
N ASN A 1 -12.18 14.09 0.30
CA ASN A 1 -11.07 13.26 -0.18
C ASN A 1 -10.11 12.97 0.98
N PHE A 2 -9.87 11.68 1.28
CA PHE A 2 -9.09 11.25 2.44
C PHE A 2 -7.64 11.80 2.45
N ALA A 3 -6.97 11.80 1.30
CA ALA A 3 -5.62 12.34 1.18
C ALA A 3 -5.52 13.82 1.60
N LYS A 4 -6.54 14.65 1.27
CA LYS A 4 -6.59 16.04 1.71
C LYS A 4 -6.76 16.15 3.24
N ARG A 5 -7.58 15.30 3.84
CA ARG A 5 -7.72 15.22 5.30
C ARG A 5 -6.41 14.88 6.01
N ILE A 6 -5.63 13.96 5.43
CA ILE A 6 -4.31 13.59 5.95
C ILE A 6 -3.36 14.79 5.92
N GLU A 7 -3.26 15.50 4.79
CA GLU A 7 -2.42 16.71 4.65
C GLU A 7 -2.81 17.81 5.63
N GLU A 8 -4.10 17.97 5.90
CA GLU A 8 -4.61 18.98 6.82
C GLU A 8 -4.42 18.60 8.30
N SER A 9 -4.38 17.29 8.60
CA SER A 9 -4.37 16.78 9.98
C SER A 9 -2.98 16.42 10.49
N LEU A 10 -2.03 16.14 9.60
CA LEU A 10 -0.71 15.64 9.97
C LEU A 10 0.40 16.47 9.31
N PRO A 11 1.50 16.75 10.00
CA PRO A 11 2.65 17.49 9.47
C PRO A 11 3.50 16.59 8.56
N ILE A 12 2.93 16.12 7.46
CA ILE A 12 3.61 15.24 6.48
C ILE A 12 3.67 15.90 5.10
N ASP A 13 4.72 15.59 4.35
CA ASP A 13 4.86 15.98 2.95
C ASP A 13 4.29 14.86 2.05
N LEU A 14 2.98 14.91 1.80
CA LEU A 14 2.27 13.89 1.03
C LEU A 14 2.52 14.03 -0.47
N LYS A 15 3.26 13.12 -1.05
CA LYS A 15 3.44 13.03 -2.51
C LYS A 15 2.38 12.14 -3.15
N ARG A 16 1.76 12.62 -4.23
CA ARG A 16 0.68 11.90 -4.92
C ARG A 16 1.13 11.50 -6.31
N TYR A 17 1.20 10.22 -6.55
CA TYR A 17 1.56 9.65 -7.85
C TYR A 17 0.32 9.07 -8.51
N GLN A 18 -0.14 9.72 -9.57
CA GLN A 18 -1.27 9.24 -10.36
C GLN A 18 -0.79 8.31 -11.48
N PRO A 19 -1.59 7.28 -11.85
CA PRO A 19 -1.35 6.48 -13.03
C PRO A 19 -1.21 7.36 -14.28
N ARG A 20 -0.29 7.00 -15.17
CA ARG A 20 -0.16 7.66 -16.49
C ARG A 20 -1.30 7.27 -17.41
N LYS A 21 -1.78 6.02 -17.29
CA LYS A 21 -2.93 5.51 -18.01
C LYS A 21 -4.16 5.58 -17.11
N ARG A 22 -5.23 6.12 -17.64
CA ARG A 22 -6.54 6.16 -16.98
C ARG A 22 -7.42 5.04 -17.53
N TYR A 23 -8.24 4.47 -16.69
CA TYR A 23 -9.23 3.47 -17.03
C TYR A 23 -10.60 4.03 -16.66
N SER A 24 -11.57 3.94 -17.57
CA SER A 24 -12.98 4.16 -17.25
C SER A 24 -13.56 2.94 -16.53
N GLU A 25 -14.71 3.08 -15.89
CA GLU A 25 -15.36 1.96 -15.21
C GLU A 25 -15.65 0.79 -16.17
N ASP A 26 -16.01 1.10 -17.42
CA ASP A 26 -16.31 0.12 -18.47
C ASP A 26 -15.06 -0.61 -19.01
N GLU A 27 -13.86 -0.05 -18.77
CA GLU A 27 -12.58 -0.61 -19.20
C GLU A 27 -11.89 -1.43 -18.12
N LEU A 28 -12.51 -1.57 -16.95
CA LEU A 28 -11.92 -2.39 -15.88
C LEU A 28 -11.91 -3.86 -16.32
N PRO A 29 -10.72 -4.51 -16.30
CA PRO A 29 -10.62 -5.90 -16.71
C PRO A 29 -11.27 -6.81 -15.67
N SER A 30 -11.67 -8.02 -16.10
CA SER A 30 -12.03 -9.08 -15.17
C SER A 30 -10.90 -9.37 -14.17
N GLU A 31 -11.26 -9.85 -12.98
CA GLU A 31 -10.36 -10.01 -11.81
C GLU A 31 -9.18 -10.99 -12.00
N SER A 32 -8.89 -11.41 -13.22
CA SER A 32 -7.82 -12.36 -13.55
C SER A 32 -7.32 -12.22 -14.98
N GLY A 33 -6.16 -12.84 -15.25
CA GLY A 33 -5.56 -12.86 -16.58
C GLY A 33 -4.62 -11.70 -16.87
N GLU A 34 -4.08 -11.66 -18.08
CA GLU A 34 -3.07 -10.70 -18.51
C GLU A 34 -3.56 -9.25 -18.46
N ALA A 35 -4.80 -9.01 -18.88
CA ALA A 35 -5.39 -7.68 -18.84
C ALA A 35 -5.47 -7.12 -17.43
N PHE A 36 -5.80 -7.96 -16.43
CA PHE A 36 -5.80 -7.58 -15.02
C PHE A 36 -4.39 -7.30 -14.50
N GLN A 37 -3.39 -8.09 -14.89
CA GLN A 37 -2.01 -7.84 -14.50
C GLN A 37 -1.50 -6.50 -15.07
N ASN A 38 -1.81 -6.20 -16.32
CA ASN A 38 -1.49 -4.93 -16.96
C ASN A 38 -2.18 -3.77 -16.24
N PHE A 39 -3.46 -3.91 -15.88
CA PHE A 39 -4.18 -2.92 -15.08
C PHE A 39 -3.51 -2.67 -13.72
N VAL A 40 -3.18 -3.73 -12.97
CA VAL A 40 -2.48 -3.61 -11.67
C VAL A 40 -1.13 -2.90 -11.84
N ASN A 41 -0.38 -3.26 -12.88
CA ASN A 41 0.88 -2.61 -13.19
C ASN A 41 0.70 -1.11 -13.44
N ASP A 42 -0.22 -0.75 -14.32
CA ASP A 42 -0.42 0.64 -14.76
C ASP A 42 -0.93 1.54 -13.63
N VAL A 43 -1.89 1.04 -12.81
CA VAL A 43 -2.54 1.89 -11.80
C VAL A 43 -1.86 1.89 -10.44
N LYS A 44 -1.01 0.91 -10.16
CA LYS A 44 -0.41 0.75 -8.84
C LYS A 44 1.11 0.57 -8.87
N LEU A 45 1.62 -0.39 -9.63
CA LEU A 45 3.04 -0.72 -9.55
C LEU A 45 3.92 0.33 -10.26
N GLU A 46 3.50 0.85 -11.41
CA GLU A 46 4.23 1.90 -12.14
C GLU A 46 4.33 3.19 -11.31
N PRO A 47 3.22 3.77 -10.80
CA PRO A 47 3.31 4.98 -9.98
C PRO A 47 4.18 4.79 -8.74
N PHE A 48 4.09 3.64 -8.08
CA PHE A 48 4.91 3.31 -6.93
C PHE A 48 6.40 3.20 -7.28
N LYS A 49 6.73 2.48 -8.36
CA LYS A 49 8.10 2.36 -8.85
C LYS A 49 8.69 3.72 -9.23
N ARG A 50 7.91 4.57 -9.88
CA ARG A 50 8.32 5.94 -10.22
C ARG A 50 8.62 6.78 -8.98
N ALA A 51 7.81 6.66 -7.93
CA ALA A 51 8.08 7.30 -6.65
C ALA A 51 9.40 6.84 -6.02
N LEU A 52 9.68 5.53 -6.02
CA LEU A 52 10.95 4.99 -5.51
C LEU A 52 12.15 5.50 -6.31
N ILE A 53 12.06 5.56 -7.63
CA ILE A 53 13.14 6.07 -8.49
C ILE A 53 13.37 7.57 -8.24
N GLU A 54 12.31 8.37 -8.14
CA GLU A 54 12.41 9.82 -7.97
C GLU A 54 12.98 10.20 -6.61
N HIS A 55 12.56 9.50 -5.55
CA HIS A 55 12.97 9.82 -4.19
C HIS A 55 14.20 9.05 -3.71
N ASN A 56 14.56 7.96 -4.39
CA ASN A 56 15.69 7.09 -4.06
C ASN A 56 15.86 6.86 -2.55
N PRO A 57 14.82 6.33 -1.85
CA PRO A 57 14.84 6.21 -0.40
C PRO A 57 15.79 5.09 0.05
N ASP A 58 16.50 5.31 1.17
CA ASP A 58 17.26 4.26 1.85
C ASP A 58 16.34 3.36 2.70
N VAL A 59 15.24 3.92 3.18
CA VAL A 59 14.28 3.25 4.06
C VAL A 59 12.86 3.42 3.56
N TRP A 60 12.12 2.34 3.57
CA TRP A 60 10.69 2.30 3.23
C TRP A 60 9.88 1.74 4.39
N PHE A 61 9.07 2.58 5.03
CA PHE A 61 8.11 2.16 6.06
C PHE A 61 6.85 1.57 5.44
N THR A 62 6.39 0.44 5.96
CA THR A 62 5.14 -0.22 5.54
C THR A 62 4.21 -0.48 6.73
N ASN A 63 2.93 -0.68 6.45
CA ASN A 63 1.93 -1.08 7.43
C ASN A 63 1.60 -2.59 7.36
N ILE A 64 2.51 -3.40 6.87
CA ILE A 64 2.37 -4.85 6.85
C ILE A 64 2.28 -5.36 8.28
N ARG A 65 1.32 -6.27 8.52
CA ARG A 65 1.16 -6.94 9.81
C ARG A 65 1.02 -8.44 9.62
N ARG A 66 1.51 -9.16 10.61
CA ARG A 66 1.29 -10.59 10.75
C ARG A 66 -0.21 -10.89 10.83
N GLY A 67 -0.65 -12.03 10.32
CA GLY A 67 -2.06 -12.44 10.31
C GLY A 67 -2.92 -11.83 9.20
N GLN A 68 -2.38 -10.95 8.34
CA GLN A 68 -3.14 -10.39 7.22
C GLN A 68 -3.24 -11.35 6.03
N THR A 69 -2.14 -12.06 5.72
CA THR A 69 -2.09 -13.11 4.70
C THR A 69 -1.02 -14.13 5.06
N ALA A 70 -1.12 -15.36 4.53
CA ALA A 70 -0.11 -16.40 4.75
C ALA A 70 1.29 -15.97 4.30
N TYR A 71 1.40 -15.21 3.20
CA TYR A 71 2.68 -14.64 2.76
C TYR A 71 3.25 -13.66 3.80
N ARG A 72 2.42 -12.79 4.35
CA ARG A 72 2.88 -11.79 5.35
C ARG A 72 3.31 -12.43 6.66
N ASP A 73 2.80 -13.60 6.99
CA ASP A 73 3.22 -14.38 8.16
C ASP A 73 4.66 -14.90 8.05
N THR A 74 5.23 -14.95 6.84
CA THR A 74 6.62 -15.35 6.59
C THR A 74 7.61 -14.19 6.64
N LEU A 75 7.12 -12.94 6.80
CA LEU A 75 7.95 -11.73 6.85
C LEU A 75 8.41 -11.44 8.29
N ASP A 76 9.12 -10.33 8.46
CA ASP A 76 9.54 -9.81 9.75
C ASP A 76 9.43 -8.27 9.76
N ILE A 77 9.72 -7.65 10.88
CA ILE A 77 9.78 -6.19 11.04
C ILE A 77 10.71 -5.57 10.01
N LEU A 78 11.84 -6.19 9.75
CA LEU A 78 12.89 -5.72 8.84
C LEU A 78 13.08 -6.69 7.68
N SER A 79 13.21 -6.14 6.48
CA SER A 79 13.67 -6.88 5.31
C SER A 79 14.36 -5.94 4.32
N LEU A 80 15.20 -6.49 3.43
CA LEU A 80 15.79 -5.74 2.32
C LEU A 80 15.03 -6.05 1.04
N THR A 81 14.80 -5.01 0.23
CA THR A 81 14.32 -5.19 -1.15
C THR A 81 15.47 -5.68 -2.03
N SER A 82 15.14 -6.18 -3.24
CA SER A 82 16.16 -6.56 -4.24
C SER A 82 17.10 -5.39 -4.62
N ASP A 83 16.60 -4.17 -4.50
CA ASP A 83 17.33 -2.94 -4.84
C ASP A 83 18.07 -2.35 -3.63
N GLY A 84 18.11 -3.05 -2.49
CA GLY A 84 18.86 -2.66 -1.29
C GLY A 84 18.14 -1.65 -0.38
N ILE A 85 16.86 -1.36 -0.59
CA ILE A 85 16.08 -0.48 0.29
C ILE A 85 15.72 -1.25 1.57
N LEU A 86 15.96 -0.67 2.73
CA LEU A 86 15.53 -1.26 4.00
C LEU A 86 14.01 -1.08 4.18
N LYS A 87 13.29 -2.18 4.15
CA LYS A 87 11.85 -2.21 4.42
C LYS A 87 11.59 -2.40 5.91
N VAL A 88 10.82 -1.51 6.51
CA VAL A 88 10.51 -1.51 7.95
C VAL A 88 9.01 -1.57 8.16
N SER A 89 8.53 -2.56 8.92
CA SER A 89 7.12 -2.76 9.28
C SER A 89 6.95 -2.60 10.79
N PRO A 90 6.89 -1.38 11.35
CA PRO A 90 6.93 -1.15 12.79
C PRO A 90 5.73 -1.75 13.54
N PHE A 91 4.61 -1.94 12.85
CA PHE A 91 3.39 -2.52 13.41
C PHE A 91 3.24 -4.02 13.13
N TYR A 92 4.31 -4.71 12.72
CA TYR A 92 4.24 -6.08 12.23
C TYR A 92 3.53 -7.05 13.19
N TYR A 93 3.80 -6.93 14.50
CA TYR A 93 3.19 -7.77 15.53
C TYR A 93 1.90 -7.21 16.14
N TRP A 94 1.45 -6.05 15.67
CA TRP A 94 0.24 -5.44 16.21
C TRP A 94 -1.02 -6.13 15.67
N THR A 95 -1.96 -6.37 16.56
CA THR A 95 -3.32 -6.81 16.22
C THR A 95 -4.15 -5.66 15.66
N ASP A 96 -5.26 -5.99 15.00
CA ASP A 96 -6.22 -4.98 14.55
C ASP A 96 -6.81 -4.16 15.71
N THR A 97 -6.98 -4.80 16.86
CA THR A 97 -7.50 -4.14 18.07
C THR A 97 -6.51 -3.11 18.62
N GLU A 98 -5.24 -3.46 18.71
CA GLU A 98 -4.18 -2.53 19.15
C GLU A 98 -4.06 -1.34 18.20
N LEU A 99 -4.04 -1.59 16.87
CA LEU A 99 -3.96 -0.52 15.89
C LEU A 99 -5.17 0.43 15.97
N ARG A 100 -6.40 -0.11 16.07
CA ARG A 100 -7.61 0.71 16.23
C ARG A 100 -7.59 1.51 17.52
N GLY A 101 -7.15 0.89 18.61
CA GLY A 101 -6.98 1.56 19.89
C GLY A 101 -6.03 2.75 19.80
N TYR A 102 -4.89 2.56 19.13
CA TYR A 102 -3.92 3.63 18.90
C TYR A 102 -4.49 4.77 18.06
N LEU A 103 -5.11 4.46 16.92
CA LEU A 103 -5.74 5.46 16.06
C LEU A 103 -6.80 6.29 16.81
N SER A 104 -7.61 5.63 17.64
CA SER A 104 -8.63 6.28 18.46
C SER A 104 -8.02 7.13 19.58
N GLN A 105 -7.03 6.63 20.29
CA GLN A 105 -6.35 7.33 21.38
C GLN A 105 -5.74 8.66 20.93
N PHE A 106 -5.15 8.68 19.74
CA PHE A 106 -4.48 9.87 19.19
C PHE A 106 -5.33 10.64 18.19
N ASN A 107 -6.63 10.30 18.07
CA ASN A 107 -7.57 10.92 17.13
C ASN A 107 -7.01 11.00 15.68
N LEU A 108 -6.35 9.93 15.24
CA LEU A 108 -5.73 9.89 13.93
C LEU A 108 -6.77 9.60 12.84
N PRO A 109 -6.64 10.21 11.65
CA PRO A 109 -7.54 9.95 10.52
C PRO A 109 -7.52 8.48 10.12
N ASN A 110 -8.69 7.91 9.87
CA ASN A 110 -8.84 6.56 9.34
C ASN A 110 -9.82 6.55 8.17
N GLU A 111 -9.62 5.65 7.19
CA GLU A 111 -10.52 5.42 6.08
C GLU A 111 -11.33 4.15 6.34
N PHE A 112 -12.61 4.33 6.65
CA PHE A 112 -13.53 3.23 6.96
C PHE A 112 -14.09 2.55 5.71
N ILE A 113 -14.12 3.26 4.57
CA ILE A 113 -14.61 2.76 3.30
C ILE A 113 -13.44 2.74 2.31
N TYR A 114 -12.60 1.73 2.46
CA TYR A 114 -11.45 1.53 1.58
C TYR A 114 -11.71 0.41 0.58
N PHE A 115 -11.61 0.75 -0.70
CA PHE A 115 -11.68 -0.20 -1.79
C PHE A 115 -10.44 -0.09 -2.67
N ASP A 116 -9.79 -1.22 -2.92
CA ASP A 116 -8.63 -1.32 -3.81
C ASP A 116 -9.00 -2.17 -5.02
N PRO A 117 -9.25 -1.58 -6.20
CA PRO A 117 -9.65 -2.31 -7.40
C PRO A 117 -8.57 -3.27 -7.91
N THR A 118 -7.33 -3.14 -7.44
CA THR A 118 -6.24 -4.08 -7.75
C THR A 118 -6.21 -5.30 -6.84
N LYS A 119 -7.12 -5.37 -5.86
CA LYS A 119 -7.28 -6.47 -4.90
C LYS A 119 -8.74 -6.89 -4.80
N PRO A 120 -9.31 -7.53 -5.81
CA PRO A 120 -10.72 -7.94 -5.79
C PRO A 120 -11.03 -8.94 -4.68
N LYS A 121 -10.01 -9.67 -4.20
CA LYS A 121 -10.11 -10.59 -3.06
C LYS A 121 -9.21 -10.12 -1.93
N SER A 122 -9.71 -10.15 -0.71
CA SER A 122 -9.04 -9.63 0.49
C SER A 122 -7.70 -10.28 0.83
N ASN A 123 -7.46 -11.51 0.37
CA ASN A 123 -6.26 -12.30 0.62
C ASN A 123 -5.21 -12.28 -0.50
N LEU A 124 -5.38 -11.42 -1.52
CA LEU A 124 -4.40 -11.25 -2.58
C LEU A 124 -3.33 -10.22 -2.21
N GLU A 125 -2.08 -10.53 -2.53
CA GLU A 125 -0.97 -9.56 -2.51
C GLU A 125 -0.93 -8.76 -3.81
N CYS A 126 -0.63 -7.46 -3.71
CA CYS A 126 -0.67 -6.55 -4.85
C CYS A 126 0.66 -6.41 -5.62
N GLY A 127 1.60 -7.30 -5.41
CA GLY A 127 2.90 -7.25 -6.07
C GLY A 127 3.91 -6.22 -5.52
N ILE A 128 3.48 -5.14 -4.86
CA ILE A 128 4.39 -4.19 -4.17
C ILE A 128 5.24 -4.90 -3.12
N GLN A 129 4.70 -5.94 -2.49
CA GLN A 129 5.38 -6.68 -1.43
C GLN A 129 6.59 -7.46 -1.91
N PHE A 130 6.64 -7.78 -3.20
CA PHE A 130 7.70 -8.57 -3.84
C PHE A 130 8.81 -7.70 -4.47
N LYS A 131 8.76 -6.39 -4.27
CA LYS A 131 9.76 -5.43 -4.74
C LYS A 131 10.87 -5.26 -3.73
#